data_b99e6f12e6cf1c171e0513aa57be7a55
#
_entry.id   b99e6f12e6cf1c171e0513aa57be7a55
#
_cell.length_a   1.000
_cell.length_b   1.000
_cell.length_c   1.000
_cell.angle_alpha   90.00
_cell.angle_beta   90.00
_cell.angle_gamma   90.00
#
_symmetry.space_group_name_H-M   'P 1'
#
loop_
_entity.id
_entity.type
_entity.pdbx_description
1 polymer ?
#
loop_
_entity_poly.entity_id
_entity_poly.type
_entity_poly.pdbx_seq_one_letter_code
_entity_poly.pdbx_strand_id
1 'polypeptide(L)'
;MNAGLDDSAASRSLPAVVSNYLAASDRDDVDAIVACFTEDAVVLDEDRQWRGADAIRQWRENVATAFEYTVAIIGSEALGEVDGGQRHAVYTHLEGNFPGGQVDLTNRFTLRGDLIVGLEIVPTAGTA
;
A
#
# COMPACT_ATOMS: atom_id res chain seq x y z
N MET A 1 -24.91 -16.42 4.48
CA MET A 1 -24.08 -15.85 4.85
C MET A 1 -23.00 -15.87 4.11
N ASN A 2 -22.58 -15.94 3.34
CA ASN A 2 -21.55 -16.05 2.96
C ASN A 2 -20.82 -15.24 2.08
N ALA A 3 -21.33 -14.44 1.08
CA ALA A 3 -20.58 -13.50 0.27
C ALA A 3 -19.91 -12.46 1.16
N GLY A 4 -20.65 -11.95 2.10
CA GLY A 4 -20.08 -11.01 3.05
C GLY A 4 -19.02 -11.64 3.93
N LEU A 5 -19.14 -12.92 4.18
CA LEU A 5 -18.14 -13.61 4.94
C LEU A 5 -16.84 -13.73 4.20
N ASP A 6 -16.88 -13.98 2.92
CA ASP A 6 -15.66 -14.10 2.12
C ASP A 6 -14.91 -12.77 2.10
N ASP A 7 -15.62 -11.66 1.88
CA ASP A 7 -14.99 -10.36 1.91
C ASP A 7 -14.43 -10.04 3.29
N SER A 8 -15.16 -10.39 4.32
CA SER A 8 -14.70 -10.18 5.68
C SER A 8 -13.46 -11.00 5.98
N ALA A 9 -13.40 -12.22 5.50
CA ALA A 9 -12.22 -13.06 5.71
C ALA A 9 -11.00 -12.48 5.02
N ALA A 10 -11.15 -11.97 3.79
CA ALA A 10 -10.05 -11.33 3.08
C ALA A 10 -9.56 -10.09 3.83
N SER A 11 -10.47 -9.26 4.32
CA SER A 11 -10.11 -8.08 5.10
C SER A 11 -9.42 -8.43 6.40
N ARG A 12 -9.92 -9.48 7.08
CA ARG A 12 -9.33 -9.87 8.35
C ARG A 12 -7.95 -10.50 8.21
N SER A 13 -7.58 -10.96 7.02
CA SER A 13 -6.26 -11.53 6.81
C SER A 13 -5.19 -10.44 6.72
N LEU A 14 -5.59 -9.19 6.58
CA LEU A 14 -4.65 -8.08 6.55
C LEU A 14 -4.46 -7.50 7.94
N PRO A 15 -3.23 -7.14 8.31
CA PRO A 15 -3.02 -6.38 9.55
C PRO A 15 -3.81 -5.08 9.53
N ALA A 16 -4.26 -4.65 10.70
CA ALA A 16 -5.08 -3.45 10.80
C ALA A 16 -4.41 -2.23 10.17
N VAL A 17 -3.11 -2.07 10.37
CA VAL A 17 -2.40 -0.91 9.84
C VAL A 17 -2.37 -0.92 8.31
N VAL A 18 -2.29 -2.08 7.69
CA VAL A 18 -2.34 -2.19 6.22
C VAL A 18 -3.71 -1.78 5.72
N SER A 19 -4.77 -2.28 6.35
CA SER A 19 -6.14 -1.89 5.99
C SER A 19 -6.37 -0.39 6.18
N ASN A 20 -5.84 0.16 7.26
CA ASN A 20 -5.96 1.59 7.54
C ASN A 20 -5.23 2.43 6.48
N TYR A 21 -4.03 1.98 6.10
CA TYR A 21 -3.27 2.65 5.05
C TYR A 21 -4.04 2.64 3.73
N LEU A 22 -4.58 1.49 3.35
CA LEU A 22 -5.31 1.38 2.07
C LEU A 22 -6.54 2.28 2.06
N ALA A 23 -7.28 2.33 3.18
CA ALA A 23 -8.46 3.19 3.28
C ALA A 23 -8.07 4.66 3.24
N ALA A 24 -7.01 5.04 3.95
CA ALA A 24 -6.54 6.43 3.95
C ALA A 24 -6.03 6.84 2.57
N SER A 25 -5.34 5.92 1.89
CA SER A 25 -4.84 6.16 0.54
C SER A 25 -6.00 6.37 -0.45
N ASP A 26 -7.06 5.61 -0.30
CA ASP A 26 -8.22 5.70 -1.19
C ASP A 26 -8.92 7.05 -1.08
N ARG A 27 -8.87 7.69 0.09
CA ARG A 27 -9.47 9.01 0.28
C ARG A 27 -8.45 10.15 0.31
N ASP A 28 -7.20 9.87 -0.04
CA ASP A 28 -6.10 10.84 -0.07
C ASP A 28 -5.92 11.59 1.25
N ASP A 29 -6.10 10.90 2.35
CA ASP A 29 -5.92 11.48 3.68
C ASP A 29 -4.46 11.36 4.07
N VAL A 30 -3.66 12.35 3.72
CA VAL A 30 -2.20 12.29 3.88
C VAL A 30 -1.82 12.15 5.35
N ASP A 31 -2.49 12.85 6.26
CA ASP A 31 -2.19 12.74 7.68
C ASP A 31 -2.41 11.31 8.19
N ALA A 32 -3.51 10.70 7.80
CA ALA A 32 -3.81 9.32 8.19
C ALA A 32 -2.82 8.33 7.57
N ILE A 33 -2.39 8.59 6.32
CA ILE A 33 -1.39 7.76 5.66
C ILE A 33 -0.08 7.81 6.44
N VAL A 34 0.42 9.00 6.74
CA VAL A 34 1.69 9.17 7.45
C VAL A 34 1.63 8.52 8.83
N ALA A 35 0.48 8.60 9.49
CA ALA A 35 0.31 8.01 10.82
C ALA A 35 0.44 6.49 10.83
N CYS A 36 0.33 5.83 9.67
CA CYS A 36 0.50 4.38 9.57
C CYS A 36 1.96 3.94 9.57
N PHE A 37 2.91 4.86 9.43
CA PHE A 37 4.33 4.56 9.26
C PHE A 37 5.14 4.89 10.49
N THR A 38 6.26 4.16 10.68
CA THR A 38 7.23 4.53 11.72
C THR A 38 7.94 5.82 11.28
N GLU A 39 8.57 6.51 12.25
CA GLU A 39 9.28 7.75 11.96
C GLU A 39 10.42 7.57 10.96
N ASP A 40 11.02 6.39 10.93
CA ASP A 40 12.15 6.07 10.05
C ASP A 40 11.74 5.20 8.87
N ALA A 41 10.46 5.08 8.60
CA ALA A 41 9.96 4.23 7.52
C ALA A 41 10.48 4.68 6.15
N VAL A 42 10.55 3.72 5.24
CA VAL A 42 11.01 3.97 3.88
C VAL A 42 9.94 3.49 2.91
N VAL A 43 9.58 4.34 1.96
CA VAL A 43 8.72 3.98 0.83
C VAL A 43 9.59 3.94 -0.42
N LEU A 44 9.46 2.88 -1.20
CA LEU A 44 10.14 2.74 -2.48
C LEU A 44 9.06 2.67 -3.56
N ASP A 45 9.01 3.69 -4.41
CA ASP A 45 7.99 3.80 -5.46
C ASP A 45 8.63 4.43 -6.69
N GLU A 46 8.43 3.81 -7.85
CA GLU A 46 8.99 4.28 -9.12
C GLU A 46 10.51 4.45 -9.06
N ASP A 47 11.18 3.50 -8.41
CA ASP A 47 12.63 3.50 -8.23
C ASP A 47 13.15 4.67 -7.41
N ARG A 48 12.28 5.35 -6.67
CA ARG A 48 12.67 6.43 -5.76
C ARG A 48 12.41 6.03 -4.33
N GLN A 49 13.30 6.45 -3.46
CA GLN A 49 13.22 6.14 -2.04
C GLN A 49 12.78 7.38 -1.28
N TRP A 50 11.77 7.22 -0.43
CA TRP A 50 11.24 8.29 0.41
C TRP A 50 11.40 7.84 1.85
N ARG A 51 12.30 8.46 2.58
CA ARG A 51 12.63 8.06 3.94
C ARG A 51 12.15 9.08 4.94
N GLY A 52 11.40 8.61 5.94
CA GLY A 52 10.93 9.43 7.04
C GLY A 52 9.59 10.08 6.77
N ALA A 53 8.98 10.58 7.84
CA ALA A 53 7.60 11.08 7.78
C ALA A 53 7.43 12.23 6.79
N ASP A 54 8.37 13.19 6.79
CA ASP A 54 8.25 14.34 5.90
C ASP A 54 8.36 13.93 4.43
N ALA A 55 9.29 13.01 4.13
CA ALA A 55 9.45 12.53 2.76
C ALA A 55 8.22 11.73 2.31
N ILE A 56 7.66 10.91 3.18
CA ILE A 56 6.47 10.12 2.87
C ILE A 56 5.28 11.05 2.61
N ARG A 57 5.16 12.11 3.40
CA ARG A 57 4.12 13.11 3.17
C ARG A 57 4.28 13.76 1.79
N GLN A 58 5.50 14.13 1.44
CA GLN A 58 5.80 14.73 0.14
C GLN A 58 5.46 13.76 -1.00
N TRP A 59 5.80 12.49 -0.82
CA TRP A 59 5.48 11.46 -1.80
C TRP A 59 3.97 11.40 -2.07
N ARG A 60 3.17 11.36 -1.02
CA ARG A 60 1.71 11.25 -1.20
C ARG A 60 1.11 12.52 -1.77
N GLU A 61 1.61 13.67 -1.39
CA GLU A 61 1.14 14.93 -1.98
C GLU A 61 1.45 14.99 -3.46
N ASN A 62 2.62 14.52 -3.88
CA ASN A 62 2.99 14.46 -5.29
C ASN A 62 2.09 13.50 -6.06
N VAL A 63 1.80 12.33 -5.50
CA VAL A 63 0.91 11.36 -6.14
C VAL A 63 -0.49 11.94 -6.33
N ALA A 64 -1.01 12.58 -5.29
CA ALA A 64 -2.36 13.13 -5.32
C ALA A 64 -2.53 14.22 -6.37
N THR A 65 -1.47 14.99 -6.63
CA THR A 65 -1.54 16.08 -7.62
C THR A 65 -1.18 15.63 -9.05
N ALA A 66 -0.49 14.49 -9.18
CA ALA A 66 -0.04 14.02 -10.49
C ALA A 66 -1.12 13.28 -11.27
N PHE A 67 -1.95 12.50 -10.59
CA PHE A 67 -2.90 11.61 -11.28
C PHE A 67 -4.21 11.49 -10.52
N GLU A 68 -5.28 11.23 -11.30
CA GLU A 68 -6.56 10.78 -10.74
C GLU A 68 -6.72 9.32 -11.12
N TYR A 69 -7.07 8.47 -10.18
CA TYR A 69 -7.18 7.05 -10.44
C TYR A 69 -8.03 6.36 -9.39
N THR A 70 -8.51 5.17 -9.73
CA THR A 70 -9.20 4.29 -8.81
C THR A 70 -8.33 3.08 -8.51
N VAL A 71 -8.51 2.49 -7.34
CA VAL A 71 -7.74 1.34 -6.89
C VAL A 71 -8.70 0.23 -6.50
N ALA A 72 -8.47 -0.96 -7.04
CA ALA A 72 -9.18 -2.17 -6.63
C ALA A 72 -8.17 -3.13 -6.04
N ILE A 73 -8.48 -3.71 -4.88
CA ILE A 73 -7.63 -4.75 -4.28
C ILE A 73 -8.02 -6.06 -4.93
N ILE A 74 -7.07 -6.71 -5.60
CA ILE A 74 -7.33 -7.94 -6.32
C ILE A 74 -6.74 -9.17 -5.65
N GLY A 75 -5.99 -9.01 -4.57
CA GLY A 75 -5.48 -10.12 -3.80
C GLY A 75 -4.53 -9.66 -2.73
N SER A 76 -4.18 -10.58 -1.83
CA SER A 76 -3.19 -10.32 -0.79
C SER A 76 -2.61 -11.63 -0.30
N GLU A 77 -1.40 -11.58 0.28
CA GLU A 77 -0.83 -12.76 0.90
C GLU A 77 0.17 -12.36 1.99
N ALA A 78 0.24 -13.20 3.02
CA ALA A 78 1.24 -13.06 4.05
C ALA A 78 2.55 -13.65 3.54
N LEU A 79 3.65 -12.91 3.67
CA LEU A 79 4.96 -13.33 3.17
C LEU A 79 5.88 -13.85 4.29
N GLY A 80 5.38 -13.95 5.53
CA GLY A 80 6.16 -14.42 6.65
C GLY A 80 6.91 -13.29 7.35
N GLU A 81 7.86 -13.65 8.19
CA GLU A 81 8.63 -12.68 8.97
C GLU A 81 10.05 -12.60 8.45
N VAL A 82 10.59 -11.39 8.42
CA VAL A 82 11.98 -11.14 8.08
C VAL A 82 12.53 -10.16 9.11
N ASP A 83 13.60 -10.55 9.81
CA ASP A 83 14.25 -9.71 10.83
C ASP A 83 13.28 -9.19 11.89
N GLY A 84 12.34 -10.05 12.31
CA GLY A 84 11.38 -9.70 13.34
C GLY A 84 10.19 -8.89 12.86
N GLY A 85 10.12 -8.56 11.56
CA GLY A 85 9.00 -7.83 10.99
C GLY A 85 8.13 -8.73 10.14
N GLN A 86 6.82 -8.53 10.21
CA GLN A 86 5.89 -9.27 9.36
C GLN A 86 5.84 -8.62 7.99
N ARG A 87 5.77 -9.45 6.95
CA ARG A 87 5.67 -8.97 5.59
C ARG A 87 4.37 -9.41 4.95
N HIS A 88 3.75 -8.51 4.21
CA HIS A 88 2.50 -8.77 3.49
C HIS A 88 2.56 -8.15 2.12
N ALA A 89 2.00 -8.83 1.13
CA ALA A 89 1.82 -8.27 -0.19
C ALA A 89 0.33 -8.01 -0.43
N VAL A 90 0.04 -6.86 -1.04
CA VAL A 90 -1.32 -6.54 -1.49
C VAL A 90 -1.23 -6.25 -2.97
N TYR A 91 -2.06 -6.91 -3.75
CA TYR A 91 -2.08 -6.76 -5.20
C TYR A 91 -3.23 -5.84 -5.56
N THR A 92 -2.93 -4.79 -6.32
CA THR A 92 -3.94 -3.79 -6.66
C THR A 92 -3.99 -3.57 -8.16
N HIS A 93 -5.19 -3.26 -8.65
CA HIS A 93 -5.40 -2.85 -10.04
C HIS A 93 -5.79 -1.38 -10.04
N LEU A 94 -5.05 -0.56 -10.78
CA LEU A 94 -5.29 0.87 -10.87
C LEU A 94 -5.77 1.23 -12.27
N GLU A 95 -6.78 2.09 -12.34
CA GLU A 95 -7.23 2.68 -13.60
C GLU A 95 -7.30 4.19 -13.40
N GLY A 96 -6.77 4.94 -14.36
CA GLY A 96 -6.74 6.38 -14.21
C GLY A 96 -6.16 7.11 -15.41
N ASN A 97 -5.83 8.38 -15.20
CA ASN A 97 -5.35 9.26 -16.26
C ASN A 97 -3.84 9.26 -16.45
N PHE A 98 -3.16 8.26 -15.90
CA PHE A 98 -1.72 8.10 -16.12
C PHE A 98 -1.44 7.37 -17.43
N PRO A 99 -0.18 7.39 -17.92
CA PRO A 99 0.16 6.72 -19.17
C PRO A 99 -0.20 5.24 -19.14
N GLY A 100 -0.87 4.77 -20.18
CA GLY A 100 -1.35 3.40 -20.27
C GLY A 100 -2.74 3.18 -19.72
N GLY A 101 -3.21 4.05 -18.83
CA GLY A 101 -4.56 4.02 -18.30
C GLY A 101 -4.86 2.98 -17.25
N GLN A 102 -4.07 1.91 -17.15
CA GLN A 102 -4.24 0.89 -16.11
C GLN A 102 -2.92 0.19 -15.82
N VAL A 103 -2.79 -0.28 -14.59
CA VAL A 103 -1.59 -1.01 -14.17
C VAL A 103 -1.95 -1.86 -12.95
N ASP A 104 -1.32 -3.03 -12.86
CA ASP A 104 -1.40 -3.86 -11.66
C ASP A 104 -0.11 -3.68 -10.87
N LEU A 105 -0.25 -3.44 -9.58
CA LEU A 105 0.87 -3.19 -8.69
C LEU A 105 0.92 -4.22 -7.58
N THR A 106 2.15 -4.53 -7.17
CA THR A 106 2.41 -5.31 -5.97
C THR A 106 2.91 -4.35 -4.90
N ASN A 107 2.18 -4.29 -3.78
CA ASN A 107 2.53 -3.43 -2.65
C ASN A 107 3.05 -4.35 -1.55
N ARG A 108 4.35 -4.28 -1.26
CA ARG A 108 4.96 -5.12 -0.23
C ARG A 108 5.18 -4.30 1.03
N PHE A 109 4.48 -4.71 2.09
CA PHE A 109 4.55 -4.02 3.37
C PHE A 109 5.44 -4.79 4.31
N THR A 110 6.31 -4.09 5.03
CA THR A 110 7.07 -4.63 6.15
C THR A 110 6.60 -3.91 7.40
N LEU A 111 6.21 -4.67 8.41
CA LEU A 111 5.62 -4.11 9.63
C LEU A 111 6.56 -4.28 10.80
N ARG A 112 6.53 -3.30 11.70
CA ARG A 112 7.18 -3.40 12.99
C ARG A 112 6.12 -3.07 14.01
N GLY A 113 5.64 -4.11 14.75
CA GLY A 113 4.51 -3.93 15.63
C GLY A 113 3.28 -3.49 14.85
N ASP A 114 2.67 -2.41 15.25
CA ASP A 114 1.43 -1.91 14.66
C ASP A 114 1.65 -0.85 13.59
N LEU A 115 2.89 -0.68 13.13
CA LEU A 115 3.21 0.35 12.14
C LEU A 115 3.97 -0.23 10.95
N ILE A 116 3.90 0.47 9.84
CA ILE A 116 4.61 0.11 8.61
C ILE A 116 6.01 0.71 8.70
N VAL A 117 7.05 -0.13 8.57
CA VAL A 117 8.43 0.33 8.54
C VAL A 117 8.96 0.38 7.12
N GLY A 118 8.30 -0.30 6.20
CA GLY A 118 8.71 -0.28 4.79
C GLY A 118 7.55 -0.58 3.88
N LEU A 119 7.55 0.05 2.71
CA LEU A 119 6.57 -0.20 1.66
C LEU A 119 7.28 -0.12 0.33
N GLU A 120 7.20 -1.18 -0.45
CA GLU A 120 7.74 -1.21 -1.80
C GLU A 120 6.60 -1.38 -2.77
N ILE A 121 6.50 -0.51 -3.76
CA ILE A 121 5.45 -0.55 -4.77
C ILE A 121 6.10 -0.77 -6.13
N VAL A 122 5.77 -1.87 -6.77
CA VAL A 122 6.35 -2.24 -8.07
C VAL A 122 5.25 -2.78 -8.97
N PRO A 123 5.42 -2.66 -10.30
CA PRO A 123 4.50 -3.33 -11.21
C PRO A 123 4.52 -4.83 -10.96
N THR A 124 3.36 -5.47 -11.06
CA THR A 124 3.26 -6.91 -10.81
C THR A 124 3.96 -7.66 -11.93
N ALA A 125 4.84 -8.57 -11.55
CA ALA A 125 5.59 -9.36 -12.52
C ALA A 125 4.62 -10.18 -13.36
N GLY A 126 4.88 -10.25 -14.66
CA GLY A 126 4.06 -11.04 -15.57
C GLY A 126 2.93 -10.28 -16.20
N THR A 127 2.70 -9.04 -15.80
CA THR A 127 1.66 -8.24 -16.42
C THR A 127 2.15 -7.49 -17.66
N ALA A 128 3.41 -7.52 -17.86
CA ALA A 128 3.99 -6.81 -19.00
C ALA A 128 3.69 -7.48 -20.33
#